data_0fe97c997872d58b15f4e01e27085608
#
_entry.id   0fe97c997872d58b15f4e01e27085608
#
_cell.length_a   1.000
_cell.length_b   1.000
_cell.length_c   1.000
_cell.angle_alpha   90.00
_cell.angle_beta   90.00
_cell.angle_gamma   90.00
#
_symmetry.space_group_name_H-M   'P 1'
#
loop_
_entity.id
_entity.type
_entity.pdbx_description
1 polymer ?
#
loop_
_entity_poly.entity_id
_entity_poly.type
_entity_poly.pdbx_seq_one_letter_code
_entity_poly.pdbx_strand_id
1 'polypeptide(L)'
;MRLNPGASFRNKHAGFTIVELLIVIVVIAILAAITIVAFNGIQERARVSAVSSALTQANKKIAVYQVDNPGQFPADLASIGINNSDVSYQYTVDNSASPALYCITATTGTTSYNSSSASSTPVSGGCPGHGVGGVAAITNLVRNPTAAVNATDWIATASTGGSPTGARLTGQTTPLTGVTTVYRGTLTGTPSTWWRVQNSQPAPVTAGSPYTLSGYVRSSITGNTGVLIIWMDGAGGTVTENASTGVSQAANTWGRRSITATAPAGAVSARLQAYAPTGLGVAGATIDATGMMFVQSSSLTNYADGNTPSWAWTGAANNSTSTGPPQ
;
A
#
# COMPACT_ATOMS: atom_id res chain seq x y z
N MET A 1 -78.60 23.52 59.78
CA MET A 1 -77.78 23.63 58.56
C MET A 1 -76.57 22.67 58.69
N ARG A 2 -76.66 21.51 58.04
CA ARG A 2 -75.57 20.46 58.11
C ARG A 2 -74.77 20.52 56.82
N LEU A 3 -73.49 20.82 56.95
CA LEU A 3 -72.58 20.84 55.87
C LEU A 3 -72.18 19.38 55.53
N ASN A 4 -72.24 19.03 54.30
CA ASN A 4 -71.86 17.72 53.76
C ASN A 4 -70.33 17.71 53.46
N PRO A 5 -69.54 16.78 53.96
CA PRO A 5 -68.11 16.74 53.65
C PRO A 5 -67.90 16.13 52.25
N GLY A 6 -67.14 16.86 51.46
CA GLY A 6 -66.86 16.57 50.06
C GLY A 6 -66.24 15.17 49.82
N ALA A 7 -66.69 14.59 48.73
CA ALA A 7 -66.15 13.34 48.17
C ALA A 7 -64.72 13.53 47.63
N SER A 8 -63.77 12.87 48.27
CA SER A 8 -62.38 12.79 47.79
C SER A 8 -62.32 11.84 46.59
N PHE A 9 -62.07 12.39 45.39
CA PHE A 9 -61.75 11.60 44.22
C PHE A 9 -60.33 11.03 44.37
N ARG A 10 -60.23 9.78 44.78
CA ARG A 10 -59.01 9.00 44.73
C ARG A 10 -58.68 8.72 43.28
N ASN A 11 -57.76 9.48 42.68
CA ASN A 11 -57.13 9.12 41.42
C ASN A 11 -56.37 7.81 41.63
N LYS A 12 -56.87 6.72 41.01
CA LYS A 12 -56.20 5.44 40.94
C LYS A 12 -55.09 5.64 39.88
N HIS A 13 -53.86 5.85 40.33
CA HIS A 13 -52.68 5.72 39.46
C HIS A 13 -52.56 4.25 39.08
N ALA A 14 -52.87 3.91 37.83
CA ALA A 14 -52.55 2.60 37.28
C ALA A 14 -51.01 2.56 37.15
N GLY A 15 -50.35 1.66 37.90
CA GLY A 15 -48.93 1.43 37.77
C GLY A 15 -48.64 0.59 36.53
N PHE A 16 -47.56 0.88 35.83
CA PHE A 16 -47.08 0.08 34.70
C PHE A 16 -46.58 -1.31 35.18
N THR A 17 -46.91 -2.34 34.40
CA THR A 17 -46.35 -3.67 34.65
C THR A 17 -44.89 -3.76 34.16
N ILE A 18 -44.11 -4.62 34.77
CA ILE A 18 -42.72 -4.86 34.34
C ILE A 18 -42.67 -5.34 32.88
N VAL A 19 -43.67 -6.11 32.44
CA VAL A 19 -43.76 -6.63 31.08
C VAL A 19 -44.02 -5.51 30.06
N GLU A 20 -44.89 -4.54 30.37
CA GLU A 20 -45.13 -3.39 29.49
C GLU A 20 -43.88 -2.54 29.33
N LEU A 21 -43.11 -2.31 30.41
CA LEU A 21 -41.82 -1.60 30.34
C LEU A 21 -40.81 -2.38 29.50
N LEU A 22 -40.74 -3.69 29.66
CA LEU A 22 -39.78 -4.55 28.96
C LEU A 22 -40.03 -4.58 27.45
N ILE A 23 -41.28 -4.68 27.03
CA ILE A 23 -41.67 -4.62 25.60
C ILE A 23 -41.28 -3.28 24.98
N VAL A 24 -41.55 -2.18 25.68
CA VAL A 24 -41.19 -0.84 25.18
C VAL A 24 -39.72 -0.66 24.97
N ILE A 25 -38.87 -1.07 25.94
CA ILE A 25 -37.41 -0.94 25.79
C ILE A 25 -36.85 -1.84 24.67
N VAL A 26 -37.39 -3.05 24.49
CA VAL A 26 -37.00 -3.94 23.40
C VAL A 26 -37.35 -3.35 22.05
N VAL A 27 -38.58 -2.81 21.89
CA VAL A 27 -39.01 -2.18 20.61
C VAL A 27 -38.15 -0.95 20.32
N ILE A 28 -37.88 -0.10 21.32
CA ILE A 28 -36.97 1.08 21.13
C ILE A 28 -35.57 0.63 20.76
N ALA A 29 -35.03 -0.42 21.37
CA ALA A 29 -33.70 -0.93 21.06
C ALA A 29 -33.60 -1.44 19.60
N ILE A 30 -34.62 -2.15 19.11
CA ILE A 30 -34.66 -2.63 17.72
C ILE A 30 -34.79 -1.46 16.75
N LEU A 31 -35.66 -0.50 17.01
CA LEU A 31 -35.85 0.68 16.17
C LEU A 31 -34.55 1.53 16.12
N ALA A 32 -33.89 1.73 17.27
CA ALA A 32 -32.64 2.45 17.35
C ALA A 32 -31.52 1.75 16.54
N ALA A 33 -31.41 0.42 16.64
CA ALA A 33 -30.43 -0.35 15.87
C ALA A 33 -30.62 -0.18 14.35
N ILE A 34 -31.84 -0.26 13.85
CA ILE A 34 -32.14 -0.09 12.42
C ILE A 34 -31.90 1.34 11.96
N THR A 35 -32.26 2.35 12.76
CA THR A 35 -32.08 3.76 12.39
C THR A 35 -30.60 4.16 12.34
N ILE A 36 -29.75 3.67 13.24
CA ILE A 36 -28.32 3.96 13.23
C ILE A 36 -27.67 3.42 11.94
N VAL A 37 -27.98 2.19 11.54
CA VAL A 37 -27.40 1.58 10.31
C VAL A 37 -27.86 2.34 9.06
N ALA A 38 -29.14 2.66 8.97
CA ALA A 38 -29.68 3.42 7.83
C ALA A 38 -29.10 4.84 7.74
N PHE A 39 -28.93 5.51 8.89
CA PHE A 39 -28.40 6.87 8.95
C PHE A 39 -26.92 6.94 8.51
N ASN A 40 -26.09 5.99 8.93
CA ASN A 40 -24.69 5.91 8.50
C ASN A 40 -24.57 5.74 6.98
N GLY A 41 -25.42 4.90 6.37
CA GLY A 41 -25.41 4.72 4.91
C GLY A 41 -25.83 5.95 4.13
N ILE A 42 -26.78 6.74 4.67
CA ILE A 42 -27.22 8.00 4.05
C ILE A 42 -26.13 9.07 4.16
N GLN A 43 -25.47 9.18 5.32
CA GLN A 43 -24.37 10.12 5.52
C GLN A 43 -23.20 9.85 4.57
N GLU A 44 -22.83 8.58 4.37
CA GLU A 44 -21.73 8.24 3.48
C GLU A 44 -22.09 8.61 2.02
N ARG A 45 -23.28 8.30 1.56
CA ARG A 45 -23.75 8.71 0.22
C ARG A 45 -23.75 10.23 0.03
N ALA A 46 -24.14 10.99 1.07
CA ALA A 46 -24.11 12.44 1.04
C ALA A 46 -22.68 12.98 0.92
N ARG A 47 -21.73 12.41 1.67
CA ARG A 47 -20.29 12.76 1.59
C ARG A 47 -19.72 12.45 0.20
N VAL A 48 -19.98 11.26 -0.35
CA VAL A 48 -19.55 10.89 -1.70
C VAL A 48 -20.07 11.86 -2.74
N SER A 49 -21.36 12.21 -2.66
CA SER A 49 -21.98 13.18 -3.58
C SER A 49 -21.36 14.58 -3.46
N ALA A 50 -21.12 15.05 -2.24
CA ALA A 50 -20.49 16.34 -1.98
C ALA A 50 -19.08 16.42 -2.55
N VAL A 51 -18.24 15.42 -2.28
CA VAL A 51 -16.85 15.35 -2.75
C VAL A 51 -16.77 15.23 -4.28
N SER A 52 -17.60 14.37 -4.88
CA SER A 52 -17.65 14.20 -6.35
C SER A 52 -18.11 15.48 -7.07
N SER A 53 -19.10 16.17 -6.51
CA SER A 53 -19.57 17.47 -7.03
C SER A 53 -18.49 18.53 -6.92
N ALA A 54 -17.81 18.59 -5.78
CA ALA A 54 -16.72 19.52 -5.53
C ALA A 54 -15.55 19.32 -6.50
N LEU A 55 -15.14 18.09 -6.77
CA LEU A 55 -14.11 17.77 -7.78
C LEU A 55 -14.56 18.15 -9.19
N THR A 56 -15.80 17.88 -9.55
CA THR A 56 -16.35 18.26 -10.86
C THR A 56 -16.29 19.77 -11.06
N GLN A 57 -16.62 20.55 -10.03
CA GLN A 57 -16.51 22.00 -10.07
C GLN A 57 -15.04 22.48 -10.16
N ALA A 58 -14.15 21.85 -9.39
CA ALA A 58 -12.73 22.15 -9.41
C ALA A 58 -12.14 21.89 -10.79
N ASN A 59 -12.43 20.75 -11.41
CA ASN A 59 -11.98 20.41 -12.76
C ASN A 59 -12.46 21.42 -13.81
N LYS A 60 -13.72 21.91 -13.70
CA LYS A 60 -14.22 22.98 -14.60
C LYS A 60 -13.41 24.26 -14.45
N LYS A 61 -13.06 24.68 -13.21
CA LYS A 61 -12.25 25.88 -12.99
C LYS A 61 -10.82 25.71 -13.52
N ILE A 62 -10.21 24.53 -13.32
CA ILE A 62 -8.91 24.19 -13.88
C ILE A 62 -8.95 24.23 -15.41
N ALA A 63 -9.99 23.68 -16.02
CA ALA A 63 -10.17 23.73 -17.48
C ALA A 63 -10.34 25.16 -18.01
N VAL A 64 -11.05 26.04 -17.29
CA VAL A 64 -11.17 27.46 -17.64
C VAL A 64 -9.80 28.14 -17.57
N TYR A 65 -9.00 27.89 -16.54
CA TYR A 65 -7.64 28.42 -16.43
C TYR A 65 -6.76 28.04 -17.63
N GLN A 66 -6.89 26.81 -18.14
CA GLN A 66 -6.12 26.33 -19.31
C GLN A 66 -6.49 27.05 -20.62
N VAL A 67 -7.69 27.64 -20.72
CA VAL A 67 -8.07 28.42 -21.90
C VAL A 67 -7.18 29.66 -22.01
N ASP A 68 -6.88 30.31 -20.88
CA ASP A 68 -6.03 31.51 -20.83
C ASP A 68 -4.53 31.14 -20.73
N ASN A 69 -4.20 29.92 -20.32
CA ASN A 69 -2.83 29.40 -20.10
C ASN A 69 -2.63 28.07 -20.79
N PRO A 70 -2.55 28.00 -22.12
CA PRO A 70 -2.47 26.74 -22.86
C PRO A 70 -1.30 25.86 -22.42
N GLY A 71 -1.58 24.60 -22.07
CA GLY A 71 -0.59 23.61 -21.67
C GLY A 71 -0.08 23.73 -20.23
N GLN A 72 -0.65 24.63 -19.42
CA GLN A 72 -0.32 24.78 -18.00
C GLN A 72 -1.54 24.64 -17.10
N PHE A 73 -1.31 24.18 -15.88
CA PHE A 73 -2.29 24.12 -14.80
C PHE A 73 -2.00 25.23 -13.77
N PRO A 74 -3.01 25.69 -12.99
CA PRO A 74 -2.78 26.69 -11.95
C PRO A 74 -1.74 26.20 -10.94
N ALA A 75 -0.89 27.09 -10.46
CA ALA A 75 0.14 26.75 -9.47
C ALA A 75 -0.48 26.36 -8.12
N ASP A 76 -1.63 26.95 -7.81
CA ASP A 76 -2.42 26.64 -6.60
C ASP A 76 -3.92 26.79 -6.89
N LEU A 77 -4.74 26.19 -6.05
CA LEU A 77 -6.20 26.22 -6.19
C LEU A 77 -6.83 27.55 -5.77
N ALA A 78 -6.18 28.30 -4.88
CA ALA A 78 -6.70 29.58 -4.39
C ALA A 78 -6.70 30.63 -5.50
N SER A 79 -5.72 30.59 -6.39
CA SER A 79 -5.60 31.49 -7.55
C SER A 79 -6.80 31.42 -8.51
N ILE A 80 -7.51 30.26 -8.53
CA ILE A 80 -8.71 30.05 -9.34
C ILE A 80 -9.99 30.02 -8.49
N GLY A 81 -9.90 30.53 -7.24
CA GLY A 81 -11.05 30.66 -6.31
C GLY A 81 -11.58 29.34 -5.81
N ILE A 82 -10.73 28.33 -5.60
CA ILE A 82 -11.05 27.09 -4.89
C ILE A 82 -10.39 27.13 -3.53
N ASN A 83 -11.20 27.22 -2.47
CA ASN A 83 -10.74 27.29 -1.10
C ASN A 83 -11.33 26.14 -0.28
N ASN A 84 -10.64 25.77 0.78
CA ASN A 84 -11.14 24.80 1.73
C ASN A 84 -12.33 25.37 2.52
N SER A 85 -13.38 24.56 2.63
CA SER A 85 -14.57 24.84 3.45
C SER A 85 -15.05 23.52 4.05
N ASP A 86 -16.28 23.09 3.74
CA ASP A 86 -16.81 21.77 4.12
C ASP A 86 -16.10 20.61 3.39
N VAL A 87 -15.49 20.92 2.24
CA VAL A 87 -14.61 20.04 1.49
C VAL A 87 -13.19 20.60 1.56
N SER A 88 -12.26 19.82 2.04
CA SER A 88 -10.82 20.14 2.00
C SER A 88 -10.18 19.62 0.71
N TYR A 89 -9.29 20.41 0.13
CA TYR A 89 -8.58 20.06 -1.10
C TYR A 89 -7.08 19.93 -0.85
N GLN A 90 -6.48 18.94 -1.51
CA GLN A 90 -5.05 18.85 -1.70
C GLN A 90 -4.78 18.82 -3.20
N TYR A 91 -3.74 19.51 -3.64
CA TYR A 91 -3.45 19.71 -5.05
C TYR A 91 -1.96 19.61 -5.29
N THR A 92 -1.59 18.84 -6.28
CA THR A 92 -0.22 18.76 -6.81
C THR A 92 -0.24 19.07 -8.31
N VAL A 93 0.76 19.79 -8.78
CA VAL A 93 0.91 20.18 -10.17
C VAL A 93 2.36 20.05 -10.59
N ASP A 94 2.59 19.57 -11.81
CA ASP A 94 3.89 19.58 -12.47
C ASP A 94 3.72 20.17 -13.88
N ASN A 95 4.00 21.46 -14.00
CA ASN A 95 3.99 22.20 -15.26
C ASN A 95 5.30 22.04 -16.04
N SER A 96 6.32 21.38 -15.50
CA SER A 96 7.57 21.07 -16.20
C SER A 96 7.47 19.76 -17.00
N ALA A 97 6.51 18.91 -16.68
CA ALA A 97 6.21 17.72 -17.46
C ALA A 97 5.63 18.07 -18.84
N SER A 98 5.83 17.20 -19.82
CA SER A 98 5.25 17.37 -21.16
C SER A 98 4.52 16.06 -21.56
N PRO A 99 3.17 16.06 -21.53
CA PRO A 99 2.26 17.14 -21.13
C PRO A 99 2.32 17.45 -19.63
N ALA A 100 1.94 18.68 -19.23
CA ALA A 100 1.82 19.07 -17.84
C ALA A 100 0.84 18.16 -17.08
N LEU A 101 1.08 17.94 -15.78
CA LEU A 101 0.32 17.02 -14.95
C LEU A 101 -0.26 17.74 -13.73
N TYR A 102 -1.46 17.35 -13.31
CA TYR A 102 -1.99 17.70 -11.99
C TYR A 102 -2.73 16.52 -11.38
N CYS A 103 -2.86 16.53 -10.06
CA CYS A 103 -3.79 15.69 -9.34
C CYS A 103 -4.43 16.47 -8.18
N ILE A 104 -5.74 16.36 -8.03
CA ILE A 104 -6.52 17.02 -6.98
C ILE A 104 -7.29 15.98 -6.18
N THR A 105 -7.18 16.04 -4.86
CA THR A 105 -7.98 15.26 -3.91
C THR A 105 -8.92 16.18 -3.18
N ALA A 106 -10.19 15.79 -3.10
CA ALA A 106 -11.19 16.43 -2.26
C ALA A 106 -11.62 15.47 -1.15
N THR A 107 -11.74 15.97 0.09
CA THR A 107 -12.02 15.16 1.28
C THR A 107 -13.11 15.81 2.13
N THR A 108 -14.06 15.01 2.61
CA THR A 108 -15.05 15.37 3.64
C THR A 108 -15.15 14.25 4.67
N GLY A 109 -14.76 14.53 5.91
CA GLY A 109 -14.65 13.52 6.96
C GLY A 109 -13.63 12.45 6.59
N THR A 110 -14.08 11.19 6.45
CA THR A 110 -13.24 10.05 6.06
C THR A 110 -13.34 9.71 4.56
N THR A 111 -14.20 10.42 3.80
CA THR A 111 -14.48 10.13 2.41
C THR A 111 -13.62 11.02 1.51
N SER A 112 -12.81 10.42 0.64
CA SER A 112 -11.94 11.10 -0.31
C SER A 112 -12.14 10.58 -1.71
N TYR A 113 -12.07 11.48 -2.67
CA TYR A 113 -12.05 11.20 -4.10
C TYR A 113 -10.98 12.06 -4.76
N ASN A 114 -10.46 11.60 -5.88
CA ASN A 114 -9.47 12.33 -6.67
C ASN A 114 -9.85 12.40 -8.13
N SER A 115 -9.23 13.36 -8.82
CA SER A 115 -9.20 13.46 -10.27
C SER A 115 -7.87 14.05 -10.72
N SER A 116 -7.49 13.85 -11.98
CA SER A 116 -6.19 14.23 -12.48
C SER A 116 -6.22 14.68 -13.93
N SER A 117 -5.09 15.17 -14.44
CA SER A 117 -4.89 15.47 -15.86
C SER A 117 -5.14 14.27 -16.78
N ALA A 118 -4.96 13.04 -16.28
CA ALA A 118 -5.25 11.81 -17.03
C ALA A 118 -6.74 11.44 -17.04
N SER A 119 -7.49 11.81 -15.98
CA SER A 119 -8.93 11.57 -15.87
C SER A 119 -9.60 12.59 -14.98
N SER A 120 -10.52 13.35 -15.54
CA SER A 120 -11.36 14.30 -14.80
C SER A 120 -12.52 13.64 -14.06
N THR A 121 -12.76 12.34 -14.26
CA THR A 121 -13.80 11.59 -13.56
C THR A 121 -13.35 11.34 -12.12
N PRO A 122 -14.16 11.70 -11.10
CA PRO A 122 -13.84 11.42 -9.71
C PRO A 122 -13.70 9.92 -9.43
N VAL A 123 -12.57 9.52 -8.84
CA VAL A 123 -12.27 8.15 -8.44
C VAL A 123 -12.09 8.11 -6.92
N SER A 124 -12.61 7.07 -6.27
CA SER A 124 -12.49 6.88 -4.81
C SER A 124 -11.02 6.81 -4.39
N GLY A 125 -10.69 7.49 -3.30
CA GLY A 125 -9.34 7.61 -2.77
C GLY A 125 -8.72 8.98 -3.04
N GLY A 126 -7.47 9.18 -2.61
CA GLY A 126 -6.72 10.42 -2.85
C GLY A 126 -5.67 10.27 -3.93
N CYS A 127 -5.11 11.40 -4.35
CA CYS A 127 -3.91 11.43 -5.18
C CYS A 127 -2.70 10.87 -4.43
N PRO A 128 -1.68 10.38 -5.14
CA PRO A 128 -0.41 10.02 -4.54
C PRO A 128 0.18 11.16 -3.70
N GLY A 129 0.56 10.86 -2.46
CA GLY A 129 1.16 11.83 -1.55
C GLY A 129 0.20 12.81 -0.87
N HIS A 130 -1.11 12.74 -1.15
CA HIS A 130 -2.10 13.54 -0.45
C HIS A 130 -2.53 12.86 0.86
N GLY A 131 -2.39 13.56 2.01
CA GLY A 131 -2.76 13.05 3.33
C GLY A 131 -4.26 13.05 3.59
N VAL A 132 -4.69 12.26 4.58
CA VAL A 132 -6.05 12.04 5.12
C VAL A 132 -7.13 11.75 4.07
N GLY A 133 -7.42 10.46 3.92
CA GLY A 133 -8.43 9.91 2.98
C GLY A 133 -7.89 9.55 1.61
N GLY A 134 -6.72 10.04 1.21
CA GLY A 134 -5.89 9.38 0.21
C GLY A 134 -5.33 8.11 0.83
N VAL A 135 -5.28 7.04 0.08
CA VAL A 135 -4.51 5.87 0.50
C VAL A 135 -3.11 6.39 0.76
N ALA A 136 -2.65 6.34 2.02
CA ALA A 136 -1.35 6.87 2.38
C ALA A 136 -0.31 6.31 1.40
N ALA A 137 0.50 7.20 0.84
CA ALA A 137 1.58 6.76 -0.03
C ALA A 137 2.45 5.76 0.73
N ILE A 138 2.71 4.63 0.12
CA ILE A 138 3.64 3.64 0.64
C ILE A 138 4.98 3.79 -0.07
N THR A 139 6.05 3.45 0.64
CA THR A 139 7.40 3.50 0.07
C THR A 139 7.90 2.09 -0.17
N ASN A 140 8.26 1.76 -1.40
CA ASN A 140 9.06 0.59 -1.68
C ASN A 140 10.51 0.88 -1.22
N LEU A 141 10.88 0.25 -0.14
CA LEU A 141 12.19 0.42 0.52
C LEU A 141 13.32 -0.33 -0.22
N VAL A 142 12.99 -1.12 -1.25
CA VAL A 142 14.00 -1.78 -2.09
C VAL A 142 14.57 -0.78 -3.08
N ARG A 143 15.88 -0.60 -3.04
CA ARG A 143 16.61 0.15 -4.06
C ARG A 143 16.86 -0.75 -5.26
N ASN A 144 16.78 -0.18 -6.47
CA ASN A 144 16.99 -0.91 -7.72
C ASN A 144 16.20 -2.25 -7.79
N PRO A 145 14.88 -2.22 -7.58
CA PRO A 145 14.06 -3.42 -7.31
C PRO A 145 13.97 -4.39 -8.48
N THR A 146 14.36 -3.97 -9.67
CA THR A 146 14.38 -4.77 -10.92
C THR A 146 15.79 -4.98 -11.46
N ALA A 147 16.83 -4.56 -10.74
CA ALA A 147 18.20 -4.52 -11.23
C ALA A 147 18.33 -3.71 -12.56
N ALA A 148 17.57 -2.63 -12.71
CA ALA A 148 17.46 -1.90 -13.98
C ALA A 148 18.76 -1.22 -14.39
N VAL A 149 19.51 -0.63 -13.45
CA VAL A 149 20.70 0.18 -13.71
C VAL A 149 21.98 -0.66 -13.64
N ASN A 150 22.16 -1.39 -12.53
CA ASN A 150 23.37 -2.13 -12.22
C ASN A 150 23.07 -3.31 -11.28
N ALA A 151 24.12 -4.00 -10.83
CA ALA A 151 24.02 -5.10 -9.87
C ALA A 151 24.48 -4.71 -8.44
N THR A 152 24.86 -3.46 -8.19
CA THR A 152 25.54 -3.05 -6.94
C THR A 152 24.67 -3.18 -5.69
N ASP A 153 23.35 -3.04 -5.85
CA ASP A 153 22.40 -3.20 -4.74
C ASP A 153 22.00 -4.65 -4.47
N TRP A 154 22.61 -5.60 -5.20
CA TRP A 154 22.28 -7.01 -5.12
C TRP A 154 23.52 -7.87 -5.00
N ILE A 155 23.44 -8.94 -4.21
CA ILE A 155 24.48 -9.95 -4.08
C ILE A 155 23.87 -11.35 -4.07
N ALA A 156 24.64 -12.33 -4.56
CA ALA A 156 24.32 -13.74 -4.40
C ALA A 156 25.12 -14.31 -3.23
N THR A 157 24.46 -15.11 -2.40
CA THR A 157 25.05 -15.72 -1.20
C THR A 157 24.65 -17.18 -1.06
N ALA A 158 25.48 -17.97 -0.39
CA ALA A 158 25.18 -19.37 -0.11
C ALA A 158 25.86 -19.81 1.21
N SER A 159 25.37 -20.91 1.75
CA SER A 159 26.02 -21.61 2.84
C SER A 159 27.34 -22.27 2.39
N THR A 160 28.09 -22.82 3.35
CA THR A 160 29.39 -23.48 3.09
C THR A 160 29.30 -24.47 1.93
N GLY A 161 30.33 -24.46 1.08
CA GLY A 161 30.37 -25.26 -0.14
C GLY A 161 29.71 -24.66 -1.38
N GLY A 162 28.80 -23.68 -1.18
CA GLY A 162 28.27 -22.87 -2.27
C GLY A 162 29.16 -21.66 -2.53
N SER A 163 29.44 -21.37 -3.77
CA SER A 163 30.21 -20.17 -4.19
C SER A 163 29.43 -19.48 -5.29
N PRO A 164 28.37 -18.73 -4.95
CA PRO A 164 27.53 -18.11 -5.97
C PRO A 164 28.21 -16.89 -6.56
N THR A 165 28.01 -16.68 -7.86
CA THR A 165 28.31 -15.43 -8.54
C THR A 165 26.99 -14.72 -8.85
N GLY A 166 27.02 -13.37 -8.84
CA GLY A 166 25.86 -12.57 -9.14
C GLY A 166 26.05 -11.70 -10.37
N ALA A 167 25.03 -11.59 -11.19
CA ALA A 167 25.05 -10.77 -12.40
C ALA A 167 23.69 -10.12 -12.66
N ARG A 168 23.71 -8.90 -13.19
CA ARG A 168 22.56 -8.28 -13.84
C ARG A 168 22.41 -8.85 -15.26
N LEU A 169 21.20 -9.28 -15.60
CA LEU A 169 20.87 -9.68 -16.98
C LEU A 169 19.81 -8.73 -17.55
N THR A 170 19.93 -8.47 -18.86
CA THR A 170 19.00 -7.65 -19.64
C THR A 170 18.32 -8.53 -20.70
N GLY A 171 17.26 -8.02 -21.33
CA GLY A 171 16.53 -8.74 -22.39
C GLY A 171 15.80 -9.99 -21.91
N GLN A 172 15.50 -10.08 -20.61
CA GLN A 172 14.81 -11.22 -20.03
C GLN A 172 13.29 -11.06 -20.15
N THR A 173 12.59 -12.17 -20.40
CA THR A 173 11.14 -12.21 -20.23
C THR A 173 10.80 -12.32 -18.75
N THR A 174 10.08 -11.31 -18.22
CA THR A 174 9.64 -11.26 -16.84
C THR A 174 8.11 -11.16 -16.76
N PRO A 175 7.49 -11.41 -15.59
CA PRO A 175 6.05 -11.25 -15.40
C PRO A 175 5.59 -9.79 -15.33
N LEU A 176 6.52 -8.83 -15.30
CA LEU A 176 6.23 -7.41 -15.17
C LEU A 176 6.30 -6.72 -16.53
N THR A 177 5.24 -6.00 -16.89
CA THR A 177 5.18 -5.23 -18.15
C THR A 177 6.30 -4.19 -18.19
N GLY A 178 7.06 -4.17 -19.27
CA GLY A 178 8.16 -3.20 -19.46
C GLY A 178 9.45 -3.51 -18.68
N VAL A 179 9.48 -4.50 -17.81
CA VAL A 179 10.68 -4.92 -17.08
C VAL A 179 11.35 -6.09 -17.79
N THR A 180 12.55 -5.86 -18.31
CA THR A 180 13.35 -6.88 -19.01
C THR A 180 14.66 -7.19 -18.28
N THR A 181 14.81 -6.74 -17.04
CA THR A 181 16.01 -6.91 -16.24
C THR A 181 15.76 -7.77 -15.02
N VAL A 182 16.76 -8.55 -14.65
CA VAL A 182 16.74 -9.41 -13.46
C VAL A 182 18.13 -9.40 -12.82
N TYR A 183 18.19 -9.66 -11.52
CA TYR A 183 19.42 -10.08 -10.89
C TYR A 183 19.48 -11.60 -10.83
N ARG A 184 20.56 -12.19 -11.36
CA ARG A 184 20.82 -13.63 -11.37
C ARG A 184 21.92 -13.99 -10.40
N GLY A 185 21.64 -14.93 -9.50
CA GLY A 185 22.66 -15.70 -8.80
C GLY A 185 22.92 -17.02 -9.55
N THR A 186 24.19 -17.37 -9.72
CA THR A 186 24.61 -18.66 -10.31
C THR A 186 25.53 -19.39 -9.34
N LEU A 187 25.19 -20.63 -8.99
CA LEU A 187 26.01 -21.47 -8.14
C LEU A 187 27.23 -21.99 -8.91
N THR A 188 28.42 -21.90 -8.28
CA THR A 188 29.64 -22.55 -8.79
C THR A 188 30.06 -23.76 -7.96
N GLY A 189 29.38 -23.99 -6.82
CA GLY A 189 29.59 -25.13 -5.93
C GLY A 189 28.26 -25.70 -5.43
N THR A 190 28.32 -26.65 -4.49
CA THR A 190 27.15 -27.25 -3.86
C THR A 190 27.01 -26.72 -2.42
N PRO A 191 26.00 -25.87 -2.13
CA PRO A 191 25.77 -25.36 -0.79
C PRO A 191 25.28 -26.45 0.14
N SER A 192 25.72 -26.40 1.42
CA SER A 192 25.35 -27.39 2.41
C SER A 192 23.87 -27.30 2.81
N THR A 193 23.28 -26.10 2.85
CA THR A 193 21.92 -25.88 3.34
C THR A 193 21.09 -24.90 2.53
N TRP A 194 21.65 -23.77 2.07
CA TRP A 194 20.86 -22.71 1.37
C TRP A 194 21.71 -21.91 0.38
N TRP A 195 21.03 -21.27 -0.59
CA TRP A 195 21.58 -20.24 -1.45
C TRP A 195 20.49 -19.23 -1.84
N ARG A 196 20.88 -17.99 -2.06
CA ARG A 196 19.94 -16.86 -2.13
C ARG A 196 20.52 -15.71 -2.96
N VAL A 197 19.64 -14.86 -3.46
CA VAL A 197 19.98 -13.50 -3.89
C VAL A 197 19.38 -12.52 -2.90
N GLN A 198 20.07 -11.44 -2.56
CA GLN A 198 19.66 -10.48 -1.54
C GLN A 198 20.06 -9.06 -1.90
N ASN A 199 19.36 -8.08 -1.28
CA ASN A 199 19.82 -6.70 -1.35
C ASN A 199 21.14 -6.55 -0.57
N SER A 200 22.06 -5.76 -1.12
CA SER A 200 23.36 -5.47 -0.48
C SER A 200 23.21 -4.41 0.62
N GLN A 201 22.26 -3.49 0.48
CA GLN A 201 21.95 -2.44 1.43
C GLN A 201 20.69 -2.81 2.21
N PRO A 202 20.74 -3.00 3.54
CA PRO A 202 19.57 -3.24 4.35
C PRO A 202 18.57 -2.09 4.27
N ALA A 203 17.28 -2.40 4.21
CA ALA A 203 16.21 -1.44 4.23
C ALA A 203 15.93 -0.98 5.68
N PRO A 204 15.77 0.33 5.96
CA PRO A 204 15.45 0.80 7.31
C PRO A 204 14.05 0.34 7.73
N VAL A 205 13.89 -0.02 9.01
CA VAL A 205 12.61 -0.43 9.57
C VAL A 205 12.37 0.17 10.95
N THR A 206 11.09 0.23 11.35
CA THR A 206 10.65 0.62 12.69
C THR A 206 10.14 -0.61 13.41
N ALA A 207 10.73 -0.94 14.56
CA ALA A 207 10.27 -2.04 15.41
C ALA A 207 8.78 -1.88 15.78
N GLY A 208 8.04 -2.99 15.82
CA GLY A 208 6.61 -3.02 16.08
C GLY A 208 5.72 -2.73 14.86
N SER A 209 6.28 -2.28 13.74
CA SER A 209 5.52 -2.01 12.52
C SER A 209 5.42 -3.24 11.61
N PRO A 210 4.27 -3.46 10.93
CA PRO A 210 4.13 -4.52 9.95
C PRO A 210 4.79 -4.15 8.63
N TYR A 211 5.45 -5.12 8.01
CA TYR A 211 6.07 -4.99 6.69
C TYR A 211 5.69 -6.17 5.80
N THR A 212 5.49 -5.89 4.53
CA THR A 212 5.26 -6.91 3.50
C THR A 212 6.40 -6.88 2.48
N LEU A 213 7.07 -8.02 2.33
CA LEU A 213 8.02 -8.28 1.26
C LEU A 213 7.35 -9.10 0.16
N SER A 214 7.49 -8.69 -1.09
CA SER A 214 7.12 -9.49 -2.25
C SER A 214 8.13 -9.36 -3.37
N GLY A 215 8.14 -10.35 -4.28
CA GLY A 215 9.02 -10.32 -5.43
C GLY A 215 8.76 -11.49 -6.37
N TYR A 216 9.24 -11.38 -7.59
CA TYR A 216 9.19 -12.47 -8.56
C TYR A 216 10.49 -13.24 -8.54
N VAL A 217 10.36 -14.56 -8.42
CA VAL A 217 11.50 -15.48 -8.29
C VAL A 217 11.37 -16.56 -9.37
N ARG A 218 12.50 -16.90 -10.02
CA ARG A 218 12.62 -18.01 -10.96
C ARG A 218 13.87 -18.81 -10.62
N SER A 219 13.75 -20.13 -10.59
CA SER A 219 14.88 -21.04 -10.38
C SER A 219 15.06 -21.94 -11.59
N SER A 220 16.30 -22.28 -11.93
CA SER A 220 16.58 -23.27 -12.98
C SER A 220 16.31 -24.71 -12.53
N ILE A 221 16.02 -24.94 -11.27
CA ILE A 221 15.67 -26.24 -10.70
C ILE A 221 14.26 -26.24 -10.13
N THR A 222 13.55 -27.36 -10.27
CA THR A 222 12.21 -27.54 -9.68
C THR A 222 12.31 -27.65 -8.17
N GLY A 223 11.42 -26.98 -7.44
CA GLY A 223 11.33 -27.08 -5.98
C GLY A 223 10.78 -25.81 -5.35
N ASN A 224 10.88 -25.69 -4.04
CA ASN A 224 10.29 -24.59 -3.28
C ASN A 224 11.13 -23.30 -3.39
N THR A 225 10.53 -22.27 -3.97
CA THR A 225 11.08 -20.90 -3.95
C THR A 225 10.31 -20.01 -2.99
N GLY A 226 10.95 -18.97 -2.49
CA GLY A 226 10.32 -18.04 -1.55
C GLY A 226 11.09 -16.74 -1.39
N VAL A 227 10.60 -15.91 -0.48
CA VAL A 227 11.26 -14.69 0.01
C VAL A 227 11.45 -14.74 1.51
N LEU A 228 12.44 -14.01 2.01
CA LEU A 228 12.86 -14.04 3.41
C LEU A 228 13.22 -12.61 3.85
N ILE A 229 12.80 -12.24 5.04
CA ILE A 229 13.19 -11.02 5.73
C ILE A 229 14.14 -11.43 6.87
N ILE A 230 15.35 -10.88 6.90
CA ILE A 230 16.26 -10.96 8.03
C ILE A 230 16.21 -9.62 8.75
N TRP A 231 15.69 -9.60 9.94
CA TRP A 231 15.65 -8.41 10.78
C TRP A 231 17.01 -8.21 11.46
N MET A 232 17.52 -6.99 11.39
CA MET A 232 18.87 -6.66 11.86
C MET A 232 18.84 -5.57 12.91
N ASP A 233 19.71 -5.71 13.91
CA ASP A 233 19.96 -4.68 14.93
C ASP A 233 20.89 -3.56 14.43
N GLY A 234 21.14 -2.56 15.29
CA GLY A 234 22.00 -1.42 14.97
C GLY A 234 23.50 -1.77 14.78
N ALA A 235 23.95 -2.94 15.21
CA ALA A 235 25.29 -3.43 15.01
C ALA A 235 25.42 -4.30 13.72
N GLY A 236 24.33 -4.54 13.01
CA GLY A 236 24.27 -5.38 11.82
C GLY A 236 24.13 -6.87 12.13
N GLY A 237 23.84 -7.23 13.40
CA GLY A 237 23.53 -8.58 13.82
C GLY A 237 22.10 -8.98 13.45
N THR A 238 21.85 -10.29 13.28
CA THR A 238 20.51 -10.82 13.04
C THR A 238 19.71 -10.90 14.34
N VAL A 239 18.57 -10.21 14.41
CA VAL A 239 17.61 -10.33 15.51
C VAL A 239 16.77 -11.59 15.33
N THR A 240 16.16 -11.75 14.15
CA THR A 240 15.38 -12.94 13.74
C THR A 240 15.16 -12.95 12.23
N GLU A 241 14.60 -14.05 11.73
CA GLU A 241 14.26 -14.24 10.33
C GLU A 241 12.79 -14.63 10.17
N ASN A 242 12.13 -14.14 9.12
CA ASN A 242 10.81 -14.57 8.70
C ASN A 242 10.86 -14.98 7.23
N ALA A 243 10.61 -16.25 6.96
CA ALA A 243 10.54 -16.81 5.61
C ALA A 243 9.09 -17.00 5.18
N SER A 244 8.80 -16.70 3.90
CA SER A 244 7.54 -17.14 3.30
C SER A 244 7.46 -18.68 3.31
N THR A 245 6.26 -19.23 3.35
CA THR A 245 6.07 -20.65 3.05
C THR A 245 6.59 -20.91 1.65
N GLY A 246 7.54 -21.84 1.52
CA GLY A 246 8.09 -22.22 0.23
C GLY A 246 6.98 -22.79 -0.67
N VAL A 247 6.87 -22.28 -1.88
CA VAL A 247 5.90 -22.78 -2.87
C VAL A 247 6.64 -23.55 -3.94
N SER A 248 6.21 -24.79 -4.18
CA SER A 248 6.77 -25.64 -5.24
C SER A 248 6.56 -24.99 -6.61
N GLN A 249 7.63 -24.94 -7.38
CA GLN A 249 7.68 -24.26 -8.66
C GLN A 249 8.47 -25.10 -9.66
N ALA A 250 7.95 -25.23 -10.87
CA ALA A 250 8.66 -25.89 -11.97
C ALA A 250 9.90 -25.07 -12.37
N ALA A 251 10.94 -25.78 -12.81
CA ALA A 251 12.15 -25.15 -13.30
C ALA A 251 11.87 -24.09 -14.39
N ASN A 252 12.60 -22.99 -14.35
CA ASN A 252 12.53 -21.88 -15.31
C ASN A 252 11.16 -21.16 -15.40
N THR A 253 10.25 -21.39 -14.47
CA THR A 253 8.99 -20.63 -14.37
C THR A 253 9.11 -19.49 -13.37
N TRP A 254 8.36 -18.42 -13.58
CA TRP A 254 8.27 -17.30 -12.62
C TRP A 254 7.16 -17.55 -11.60
N GLY A 255 7.43 -17.21 -10.35
CA GLY A 255 6.43 -17.19 -9.31
C GLY A 255 6.55 -15.92 -8.45
N ARG A 256 5.43 -15.26 -8.19
CA ARG A 256 5.39 -14.20 -7.17
C ARG A 256 5.39 -14.83 -5.79
N ARG A 257 6.27 -14.35 -4.92
CA ARG A 257 6.41 -14.79 -3.52
C ARG A 257 6.21 -13.60 -2.60
N SER A 258 5.62 -13.83 -1.44
CA SER A 258 5.42 -12.75 -0.47
C SER A 258 5.39 -13.28 0.96
N ILE A 259 5.69 -12.37 1.89
CA ILE A 259 5.53 -12.57 3.34
C ILE A 259 5.20 -11.24 4.00
N THR A 260 4.30 -11.27 4.96
CA THR A 260 4.02 -10.16 5.87
C THR A 260 4.48 -10.55 7.26
N ALA A 261 5.27 -9.69 7.90
CA ALA A 261 5.76 -9.90 9.25
C ALA A 261 5.93 -8.56 9.98
N THR A 262 5.80 -8.59 11.31
CA THR A 262 6.05 -7.42 12.15
C THR A 262 7.54 -7.36 12.52
N ALA A 263 8.16 -6.20 12.34
CA ALA A 263 9.54 -5.98 12.76
C ALA A 263 9.67 -6.20 14.27
N PRO A 264 10.54 -7.11 14.73
CA PRO A 264 10.68 -7.42 16.15
C PRO A 264 11.32 -6.27 16.93
N ALA A 265 11.19 -6.29 18.24
CA ALA A 265 11.91 -5.37 19.12
C ALA A 265 13.42 -5.47 18.86
N GLY A 266 14.10 -4.31 18.79
CA GLY A 266 15.53 -4.22 18.48
C GLY A 266 15.89 -4.21 16.99
N ALA A 267 14.95 -4.51 16.08
CA ALA A 267 15.21 -4.36 14.65
C ALA A 267 15.22 -2.88 14.24
N VAL A 268 16.25 -2.48 13.49
CA VAL A 268 16.39 -1.14 12.91
C VAL A 268 16.53 -1.19 11.40
N SER A 269 16.83 -2.36 10.84
CA SER A 269 16.91 -2.58 9.39
C SER A 269 16.53 -4.01 9.02
N ALA A 270 16.33 -4.26 7.72
CA ALA A 270 15.99 -5.57 7.18
C ALA A 270 16.83 -5.88 5.95
N ARG A 271 17.39 -7.09 5.89
CA ARG A 271 17.97 -7.67 4.68
C ARG A 271 16.90 -8.55 4.01
N LEU A 272 16.72 -8.33 2.71
CA LEU A 272 15.64 -8.92 1.94
C LEU A 272 16.21 -9.93 0.97
N GLN A 273 15.65 -11.13 0.95
CA GLN A 273 16.19 -12.24 0.18
C GLN A 273 15.13 -12.93 -0.65
N ALA A 274 15.52 -13.40 -1.84
CA ALA A 274 14.82 -14.42 -2.59
C ALA A 274 15.65 -15.69 -2.54
N TYR A 275 15.02 -16.82 -2.23
CA TYR A 275 15.69 -18.09 -2.09
C TYR A 275 15.18 -19.14 -3.08
N ALA A 276 16.09 -20.03 -3.44
CA ALA A 276 15.83 -21.20 -4.28
C ALA A 276 15.65 -22.45 -3.40
N PRO A 277 15.22 -23.57 -3.99
CA PRO A 277 15.10 -24.82 -3.27
C PRO A 277 16.39 -25.20 -2.54
N THR A 278 16.26 -25.56 -1.26
CA THR A 278 17.35 -26.09 -0.43
C THR A 278 17.66 -27.53 -0.82
N GLY A 279 18.95 -27.93 -0.71
CA GLY A 279 19.38 -29.30 -0.94
C GLY A 279 19.49 -29.76 -2.39
N LEU A 280 19.14 -28.92 -3.35
CA LEU A 280 19.17 -29.21 -4.78
C LEU A 280 20.17 -28.32 -5.56
N GLY A 281 20.95 -27.50 -4.85
CA GLY A 281 21.92 -26.63 -5.51
C GLY A 281 23.07 -27.45 -6.10
N VAL A 282 23.07 -27.58 -7.42
CA VAL A 282 24.21 -28.13 -8.18
C VAL A 282 24.95 -26.99 -8.86
N ALA A 283 26.23 -27.16 -9.13
CA ALA A 283 27.00 -26.18 -9.90
C ALA A 283 26.28 -25.89 -11.22
N GLY A 284 26.14 -24.60 -11.56
CA GLY A 284 25.39 -24.14 -12.74
C GLY A 284 23.92 -23.83 -12.46
N ALA A 285 23.36 -24.18 -11.30
CA ALA A 285 22.00 -23.78 -10.95
C ALA A 285 21.88 -22.27 -10.81
N THR A 286 20.73 -21.70 -11.25
CA THR A 286 20.46 -20.26 -11.22
C THR A 286 19.21 -19.91 -10.44
N ILE A 287 19.24 -18.73 -9.80
CA ILE A 287 18.07 -18.06 -9.24
C ILE A 287 18.01 -16.65 -9.80
N ASP A 288 16.86 -16.27 -10.33
CA ASP A 288 16.58 -14.91 -10.77
C ASP A 288 15.59 -14.25 -9.85
N ALA A 289 15.83 -12.97 -9.56
CA ALA A 289 14.90 -12.12 -8.81
C ALA A 289 14.66 -10.81 -9.57
N THR A 290 13.41 -10.35 -9.57
CA THR A 290 13.00 -9.05 -10.11
C THR A 290 11.72 -8.57 -9.44
N GLY A 291 11.43 -7.28 -9.56
CA GLY A 291 10.22 -6.70 -8.99
C GLY A 291 10.10 -6.89 -7.49
N MET A 292 11.20 -6.73 -6.79
CA MET A 292 11.21 -6.82 -5.33
C MET A 292 10.57 -5.57 -4.73
N MET A 293 9.66 -5.78 -3.80
CA MET A 293 8.93 -4.72 -3.12
C MET A 293 8.87 -5.00 -1.62
N PHE A 294 9.34 -4.04 -0.83
CA PHE A 294 9.29 -4.10 0.64
C PHE A 294 8.69 -2.82 1.17
N VAL A 295 7.51 -2.93 1.74
CA VAL A 295 6.69 -1.80 2.18
C VAL A 295 6.25 -1.95 3.63
N GLN A 296 6.13 -0.84 4.34
CA GLN A 296 5.48 -0.82 5.65
C GLN A 296 3.96 -0.93 5.44
N SER A 297 3.46 -2.15 5.46
CA SER A 297 2.06 -2.50 5.24
C SER A 297 1.77 -3.87 5.82
N SER A 298 0.56 -4.07 6.34
CA SER A 298 0.04 -5.37 6.76
C SER A 298 -0.61 -6.16 5.61
N SER A 299 -0.65 -5.59 4.40
CA SER A 299 -1.31 -6.19 3.24
C SER A 299 -0.37 -6.25 2.04
N LEU A 300 -0.51 -7.31 1.25
CA LEU A 300 0.17 -7.46 -0.04
C LEU A 300 -0.45 -6.49 -1.05
N THR A 301 0.40 -5.69 -1.70
CA THR A 301 0.04 -4.80 -2.81
C THR A 301 0.64 -5.32 -4.12
N ASN A 302 0.16 -4.83 -5.26
CA ASN A 302 0.83 -5.11 -6.53
C ASN A 302 2.21 -4.45 -6.55
N TYR A 303 3.09 -4.98 -7.40
CA TYR A 303 4.41 -4.38 -7.60
C TYR A 303 4.27 -2.97 -8.17
N ALA A 304 5.02 -2.04 -7.58
CA ALA A 304 5.18 -0.70 -8.09
C ALA A 304 6.57 -0.14 -7.72
N ASP A 305 7.09 0.71 -8.58
CA ASP A 305 8.32 1.46 -8.38
C ASP A 305 8.19 2.84 -9.03
N GLY A 306 9.23 3.65 -8.99
CA GLY A 306 9.21 5.01 -9.52
C GLY A 306 8.96 5.14 -11.04
N ASN A 307 8.91 4.03 -11.79
CA ASN A 307 8.50 3.99 -13.20
C ASN A 307 7.01 3.60 -13.36
N THR A 308 6.34 3.21 -12.28
CA THR A 308 4.91 2.90 -12.27
C THR A 308 4.11 4.22 -12.28
N PRO A 309 3.03 4.34 -13.05
CA PRO A 309 2.19 5.53 -13.02
C PRO A 309 1.80 5.92 -11.58
N SER A 310 1.91 7.19 -11.25
CA SER A 310 1.65 7.75 -9.92
C SER A 310 2.66 7.38 -8.83
N TRP A 311 3.78 6.75 -9.18
CA TRP A 311 4.93 6.54 -8.31
C TRP A 311 6.10 7.43 -8.73
N ALA A 312 6.96 7.76 -7.78
CA ALA A 312 8.15 8.55 -8.02
C ALA A 312 9.36 7.97 -7.28
N TRP A 313 10.53 8.06 -7.89
CA TRP A 313 11.79 7.77 -7.22
C TRP A 313 12.09 8.86 -6.21
N THR A 314 12.53 8.48 -5.01
CA THR A 314 12.90 9.45 -3.95
C THR A 314 14.29 10.07 -4.18
N GLY A 315 15.00 9.59 -5.19
CA GLY A 315 16.34 10.01 -5.59
C GLY A 315 16.63 9.60 -7.03
N ALA A 316 17.83 9.10 -7.30
CA ALA A 316 18.20 8.65 -8.65
C ALA A 316 17.27 7.53 -9.14
N ALA A 317 16.75 7.68 -10.37
CA ALA A 317 15.85 6.73 -10.99
C ALA A 317 16.45 5.32 -11.01
N ASN A 318 15.63 4.33 -10.64
CA ASN A 318 16.00 2.91 -10.51
C ASN A 318 17.17 2.62 -9.53
N ASN A 319 17.63 3.60 -8.76
CA ASN A 319 18.74 3.45 -7.81
C ASN A 319 18.44 4.11 -6.45
N SER A 320 17.20 4.32 -6.15
CA SER A 320 16.71 4.80 -4.86
C SER A 320 15.46 4.04 -4.46
N THR A 321 14.93 4.35 -3.29
CA THR A 321 13.57 3.94 -2.91
C THR A 321 12.54 4.69 -3.77
N SER A 322 11.30 4.23 -3.79
CA SER A 322 10.23 4.87 -4.56
C SER A 322 8.94 4.94 -3.74
N THR A 323 8.11 5.94 -3.97
CA THR A 323 6.89 6.15 -3.21
C THR A 323 5.71 6.43 -4.12
N GLY A 324 4.55 5.98 -3.73
CA GLY A 324 3.29 6.18 -4.44
C GLY A 324 2.12 5.49 -3.75
N PRO A 325 0.93 5.51 -4.34
CA PRO A 325 -0.24 4.84 -3.77
C PRO A 325 -0.07 3.32 -3.80
N PRO A 326 -0.64 2.58 -2.85
CA PRO A 326 -0.80 1.13 -2.96
C PRO A 326 -1.51 0.76 -4.27
N GLN A 327 -1.03 -0.29 -4.95
CA GLN A 327 -1.54 -0.75 -6.25
C GLN A 327 -2.42 -2.00 -6.08
#